data_168cb741ba00db60cc319205d0c24622
#
_entry.id   168cb741ba00db60cc319205d0c24622
#
_cell.length_a   1.000
_cell.length_b   1.000
_cell.length_c   1.000
_cell.angle_alpha   90.00
_cell.angle_beta   90.00
_cell.angle_gamma   90.00
#
_symmetry.space_group_name_H-M   'P 1'
#
loop_
_entity.id
_entity.type
_entity.pdbx_description
1 polymer ?
#
loop_
_entity_poly.entity_id
_entity_poly.type
_entity_poly.pdbx_seq_one_letter_code
_entity_poly.pdbx_strand_id
1 'polypeptide(L)'
;LPSVNSLADKRLAAALDMALLNQAIAGETFHAAMLDGALGFTPDLITVAYGTNDWSCKPRDMLVRDAEECLDGVRRLWPQVPLVVIGPLWRGDQDQFPERFPFADLQPLLASAAERHDARFVRGDELFPAVPELMQDAFLHPNDLGQALYGERLAAALKR
;
A
#
# COMPACT_ATOMS: atom_id res chain seq x y z
N LEU A 1 9.45 -15.79 7.33
CA LEU A 1 9.54 -16.22 5.92
C LEU A 1 9.89 -15.01 5.09
N PRO A 2 10.88 -15.07 4.18
CA PRO A 2 11.13 -13.93 3.30
C PRO A 2 9.86 -13.62 2.52
N SER A 3 9.46 -12.35 2.48
CA SER A 3 8.34 -11.90 1.66
C SER A 3 8.63 -12.29 0.22
N VAL A 4 7.79 -13.15 -0.35
CA VAL A 4 7.91 -13.47 -1.78
C VAL A 4 7.46 -12.22 -2.53
N ASN A 5 8.38 -11.59 -3.28
CA ASN A 5 8.03 -10.47 -4.14
C ASN A 5 6.87 -10.88 -5.05
N SER A 6 5.77 -10.14 -4.97
CA SER A 6 4.60 -10.38 -5.81
C SER A 6 4.94 -10.16 -7.30
N LEU A 7 4.10 -10.67 -8.19
CA LEU A 7 4.25 -10.39 -9.61
C LEU A 7 4.14 -8.88 -9.90
N ALA A 8 3.28 -8.18 -9.17
CA ALA A 8 3.13 -6.73 -9.27
C ALA A 8 4.42 -6.00 -8.92
N ASP A 9 5.08 -6.38 -7.80
CA ASP A 9 6.32 -5.76 -7.35
C ASP A 9 7.46 -5.94 -8.36
N LYS A 10 7.60 -7.15 -8.91
CA LYS A 10 8.60 -7.45 -9.95
C LYS A 10 8.37 -6.65 -11.23
N ARG A 11 7.11 -6.50 -11.65
CA ARG A 11 6.75 -5.71 -12.83
C ARG A 11 7.01 -4.23 -12.59
N LEU A 12 6.66 -3.73 -11.41
CA LEU A 12 6.93 -2.34 -11.03
C LEU A 12 8.44 -2.05 -11.07
N ALA A 13 9.25 -2.86 -10.39
CA ALA A 13 10.70 -2.68 -10.34
C ALA A 13 11.32 -2.70 -11.76
N ALA A 14 10.94 -3.67 -12.59
CA ALA A 14 11.40 -3.74 -13.98
C ALA A 14 10.96 -2.52 -14.82
N ALA A 15 9.74 -2.04 -14.63
CA ALA A 15 9.21 -0.89 -15.37
C ALA A 15 9.88 0.43 -14.98
N LEU A 16 10.38 0.54 -13.75
CA LEU A 16 11.10 1.72 -13.23
C LEU A 16 12.62 1.59 -13.36
N ASP A 17 13.12 0.46 -13.83
CA ASP A 17 14.56 0.12 -13.88
C ASP A 17 15.24 0.26 -12.50
N MET A 18 14.57 -0.28 -11.47
CA MET A 18 15.00 -0.21 -10.07
C MET A 18 15.19 -1.61 -9.48
N ALA A 19 16.14 -1.74 -8.56
CA ALA A 19 16.20 -2.90 -7.67
C ALA A 19 15.09 -2.81 -6.63
N LEU A 20 14.54 -3.97 -6.25
CA LEU A 20 13.44 -4.05 -5.30
C LEU A 20 13.92 -4.61 -3.95
N LEU A 21 13.66 -3.86 -2.89
CA LEU A 21 13.64 -4.39 -1.52
C LEU A 21 12.19 -4.41 -1.03
N ASN A 22 11.59 -5.60 -0.93
CA ASN A 22 10.26 -5.76 -0.38
C ASN A 22 10.35 -6.12 1.11
N GLN A 23 9.85 -5.24 1.97
CA GLN A 23 9.78 -5.41 3.43
C GLN A 23 8.34 -5.71 3.91
N ALA A 24 7.40 -5.96 2.99
CA ALA A 24 6.02 -6.26 3.36
C ALA A 24 5.91 -7.62 4.07
N ILE A 25 5.10 -7.65 5.11
CA ILE A 25 4.73 -8.87 5.85
C ILE A 25 3.25 -9.14 5.62
N ALA A 26 2.91 -10.38 5.25
CA ALA A 26 1.53 -10.75 4.99
C ALA A 26 0.66 -10.57 6.25
N GLY A 27 -0.50 -9.95 6.09
CA GLY A 27 -1.44 -9.68 7.19
C GLY A 27 -1.08 -8.47 8.06
N GLU A 28 0.03 -7.79 7.78
CA GLU A 28 0.49 -6.67 8.60
C GLU A 28 -0.35 -5.40 8.39
N THR A 29 -0.27 -4.51 9.38
CA THR A 29 -0.96 -3.22 9.43
C THR A 29 0.05 -2.09 9.53
N PHE A 30 -0.39 -0.84 9.52
CA PHE A 30 0.48 0.30 9.84
C PHE A 30 1.09 0.12 11.23
N HIS A 31 2.42 0.07 11.28
CA HIS A 31 3.16 -0.17 12.52
C HIS A 31 4.57 0.45 12.44
N ALA A 32 4.73 1.63 13.01
CA ALA A 32 5.99 2.38 12.93
C ALA A 32 7.21 1.62 13.49
N ALA A 33 7.00 0.74 14.47
CA ALA A 33 8.09 -0.07 15.06
C ALA A 33 8.71 -1.10 14.11
N MET A 34 8.07 -1.37 12.96
CA MET A 34 8.61 -2.29 11.95
C MET A 34 9.56 -1.62 10.95
N LEU A 35 9.68 -0.29 11.00
CA LEU A 35 10.58 0.44 10.12
C LEU A 35 12.03 0.18 10.52
N ASP A 36 12.78 -0.44 9.63
CA ASP A 36 14.21 -0.66 9.80
C ASP A 36 14.99 0.39 9.01
N GLY A 37 15.63 1.32 9.72
CA GLY A 37 16.50 2.33 9.13
C GLY A 37 17.92 1.83 8.82
N ALA A 38 18.27 0.61 9.24
CA ALA A 38 19.63 0.06 9.11
C ALA A 38 19.86 -0.64 7.76
N LEU A 39 19.35 -0.07 6.66
CA LEU A 39 19.47 -0.69 5.33
C LEU A 39 20.88 -0.69 4.75
N GLY A 40 21.80 0.11 5.27
CA GLY A 40 23.14 0.29 4.71
C GLY A 40 23.20 1.06 3.39
N PHE A 41 22.06 1.56 2.90
CA PHE A 41 21.92 2.42 1.72
C PHE A 41 20.70 3.35 1.87
N THR A 42 20.66 4.38 1.03
CA THR A 42 19.47 5.25 0.92
C THR A 42 18.63 4.78 -0.26
N PRO A 43 17.33 4.48 -0.09
CA PRO A 43 16.47 4.12 -1.22
C PRO A 43 16.22 5.32 -2.13
N ASP A 44 16.02 5.08 -3.42
CA ASP A 44 15.66 6.12 -4.40
C ASP A 44 14.15 6.43 -4.40
N LEU A 45 13.35 5.48 -3.93
CA LEU A 45 11.90 5.59 -3.83
C LEU A 45 11.40 4.70 -2.70
N ILE A 46 10.46 5.19 -1.90
CA ILE A 46 9.73 4.41 -0.90
C ILE A 46 8.27 4.34 -1.29
N THR A 47 7.69 3.15 -1.26
CA THR A 47 6.25 2.94 -1.42
C THR A 47 5.66 2.32 -0.15
N VAL A 48 4.52 2.83 0.30
CA VAL A 48 3.77 2.30 1.46
C VAL A 48 2.37 1.92 0.99
N ALA A 49 2.03 0.64 1.10
CA ALA A 49 0.76 0.08 0.60
C ALA A 49 0.05 -0.72 1.71
N TYR A 50 -0.41 -0.02 2.72
CA TYR A 50 -1.15 -0.57 3.85
C TYR A 50 -2.59 -0.03 3.89
N GLY A 51 -3.37 -0.47 4.89
CA GLY A 51 -4.71 0.03 5.17
C GLY A 51 -5.81 -1.03 5.03
N THR A 52 -5.66 -2.01 4.15
CA THR A 52 -6.67 -3.06 3.96
C THR A 52 -6.84 -3.95 5.19
N ASN A 53 -5.72 -4.36 5.81
CA ASN A 53 -5.74 -5.16 7.05
C ASN A 53 -6.13 -4.28 8.25
N ASP A 54 -5.64 -3.05 8.28
CA ASP A 54 -6.02 -2.07 9.32
C ASP A 54 -7.53 -1.89 9.38
N TRP A 55 -8.18 -1.71 8.22
CA TRP A 55 -9.64 -1.58 8.14
C TRP A 55 -10.36 -2.78 8.72
N SER A 56 -9.83 -4.00 8.54
CA SER A 56 -10.46 -5.21 9.04
C SER A 56 -10.39 -5.34 10.57
N CYS A 57 -9.40 -4.72 11.24
CA CYS A 57 -9.13 -4.98 12.65
C CYS A 57 -9.06 -3.74 13.54
N LYS A 58 -8.92 -2.52 12.98
CA LYS A 58 -8.77 -1.29 13.76
C LYS A 58 -9.98 -0.37 13.61
N PRO A 59 -10.39 0.37 14.65
CA PRO A 59 -11.29 1.51 14.49
C PRO A 59 -10.61 2.62 13.68
N ARG A 60 -11.42 3.49 13.07
CA ARG A 60 -10.97 4.53 12.14
C ARG A 60 -9.89 5.44 12.69
N ASP A 61 -10.07 5.92 13.92
CA ASP A 61 -9.14 6.82 14.61
C ASP A 61 -7.79 6.17 14.87
N MET A 62 -7.79 4.90 15.26
CA MET A 62 -6.58 4.11 15.45
C MET A 62 -5.83 3.91 14.11
N LEU A 63 -6.54 3.57 13.05
CA LEU A 63 -5.95 3.41 11.73
C LEU A 63 -5.27 4.72 11.27
N VAL A 64 -5.96 5.85 11.41
CA VAL A 64 -5.39 7.16 11.02
C VAL A 64 -4.16 7.48 11.84
N ARG A 65 -4.20 7.31 13.16
CA ARG A 65 -3.06 7.54 14.05
C ARG A 65 -1.87 6.67 13.66
N ASP A 66 -2.09 5.36 13.47
CA ASP A 66 -1.01 4.42 13.17
C ASP A 66 -0.41 4.68 11.77
N ALA A 67 -1.22 5.12 10.80
CA ALA A 67 -0.74 5.57 9.51
C ALA A 67 0.15 6.82 9.62
N GLU A 68 -0.28 7.82 10.40
CA GLU A 68 0.51 9.03 10.67
C GLU A 68 1.85 8.69 11.35
N GLU A 69 1.83 7.88 12.40
CA GLU A 69 3.04 7.46 13.10
C GLU A 69 4.01 6.70 12.19
N CYS A 70 3.49 5.86 11.29
CA CYS A 70 4.29 5.14 10.30
C CYS A 70 4.94 6.11 9.31
N LEU A 71 4.18 7.03 8.73
CA LEU A 71 4.69 8.01 7.77
C LEU A 71 5.69 8.99 8.41
N ASP A 72 5.44 9.41 9.65
CA ASP A 72 6.40 10.16 10.46
C ASP A 72 7.72 9.39 10.64
N GLY A 73 7.62 8.09 10.91
CA GLY A 73 8.78 7.21 11.02
C GLY A 73 9.58 7.15 9.71
N VAL A 74 8.91 6.98 8.58
CA VAL A 74 9.55 7.00 7.25
C VAL A 74 10.26 8.33 7.01
N ARG A 75 9.61 9.45 7.29
CA ARG A 75 10.20 10.79 7.11
C ARG A 75 11.38 11.07 8.04
N ARG A 76 11.36 10.55 9.26
CA ARG A 76 12.53 10.65 10.15
C ARG A 76 13.73 9.89 9.63
N LEU A 77 13.52 8.69 9.08
CA LEU A 77 14.60 7.85 8.55
C LEU A 77 15.13 8.37 7.19
N TRP A 78 14.21 8.82 6.31
CA TRP A 78 14.54 9.22 4.94
C TRP A 78 13.83 10.53 4.57
N PRO A 79 14.26 11.67 5.12
CA PRO A 79 13.53 12.94 5.01
C PRO A 79 13.42 13.48 3.58
N GLN A 80 14.34 13.12 2.68
CA GLN A 80 14.39 13.64 1.31
C GLN A 80 14.02 12.61 0.24
N VAL A 81 13.78 11.35 0.62
CA VAL A 81 13.46 10.30 -0.34
C VAL A 81 12.02 10.46 -0.84
N PRO A 82 11.78 10.38 -2.15
CA PRO A 82 10.43 10.34 -2.70
C PRO A 82 9.60 9.24 -2.02
N LEU A 83 8.43 9.63 -1.49
CA LEU A 83 7.52 8.74 -0.77
C LEU A 83 6.18 8.69 -1.50
N VAL A 84 5.69 7.49 -1.73
CA VAL A 84 4.38 7.25 -2.33
C VAL A 84 3.55 6.38 -1.40
N VAL A 85 2.39 6.87 -1.03
CA VAL A 85 1.36 6.09 -0.32
C VAL A 85 0.37 5.56 -1.36
N ILE A 86 0.16 4.25 -1.35
CA ILE A 86 -0.76 3.57 -2.27
C ILE A 86 -1.99 3.18 -1.46
N GLY A 87 -3.14 3.69 -1.88
CA GLY A 87 -4.42 3.36 -1.27
C GLY A 87 -4.79 1.88 -1.47
N PRO A 88 -5.61 1.32 -0.57
CA PRO A 88 -6.06 -0.07 -0.66
C PRO A 88 -6.74 -0.38 -2.00
N LEU A 89 -6.44 -1.55 -2.54
CA LEU A 89 -7.14 -2.09 -3.70
C LEU A 89 -8.58 -2.43 -3.33
N TRP A 90 -9.44 -2.61 -4.35
CA TRP A 90 -10.78 -3.10 -4.12
C TRP A 90 -10.77 -4.46 -3.38
N ARG A 91 -11.73 -4.63 -2.46
CA ARG A 91 -12.02 -5.91 -1.82
C ARG A 91 -13.52 -6.23 -1.87
N GLY A 92 -13.84 -7.48 -2.12
CA GLY A 92 -15.23 -7.92 -2.37
C GLY A 92 -16.02 -8.31 -1.13
N ASP A 93 -15.39 -8.33 0.05
CA ASP A 93 -16.04 -8.76 1.30
C ASP A 93 -16.47 -7.57 2.19
N GLN A 94 -16.51 -6.36 1.65
CA GLN A 94 -16.81 -5.14 2.42
C GLN A 94 -18.15 -5.23 3.16
N ASP A 95 -19.16 -5.81 2.53
CA ASP A 95 -20.51 -5.97 3.10
C ASP A 95 -20.58 -6.99 4.25
N GLN A 96 -19.51 -7.78 4.46
CA GLN A 96 -19.43 -8.72 5.58
C GLN A 96 -19.02 -8.04 6.91
N PHE A 97 -18.68 -6.75 6.87
CA PHE A 97 -18.24 -5.97 8.02
C PHE A 97 -19.10 -4.73 8.23
N PRO A 98 -20.42 -4.89 8.49
CA PRO A 98 -21.35 -3.76 8.59
C PRO A 98 -21.05 -2.83 9.77
N GLU A 99 -20.31 -3.28 10.78
CA GLU A 99 -19.87 -2.49 11.93
C GLU A 99 -18.67 -1.60 11.63
N ARG A 100 -18.02 -1.78 10.47
CA ARG A 100 -16.87 -0.98 10.06
C ARG A 100 -17.34 0.31 9.37
N PHE A 101 -16.49 1.32 9.43
CA PHE A 101 -16.69 2.50 8.58
C PHE A 101 -16.53 2.11 7.08
N PRO A 102 -17.15 2.86 6.14
CA PRO A 102 -17.10 2.51 4.72
C PRO A 102 -15.65 2.33 4.21
N PHE A 103 -15.39 1.23 3.53
CA PHE A 103 -14.05 0.93 2.99
C PHE A 103 -13.56 2.02 2.02
N ALA A 104 -14.48 2.62 1.26
CA ALA A 104 -14.18 3.73 0.36
C ALA A 104 -13.57 4.96 1.06
N ASP A 105 -13.85 5.15 2.36
CA ASP A 105 -13.29 6.25 3.15
C ASP A 105 -11.77 6.13 3.35
N LEU A 106 -11.19 4.94 3.16
CA LEU A 106 -9.74 4.75 3.27
C LEU A 106 -8.97 5.59 2.27
N GLN A 107 -9.49 5.76 1.04
CA GLN A 107 -8.80 6.55 0.03
C GLN A 107 -8.58 7.99 0.49
N PRO A 108 -9.60 8.77 0.87
CA PRO A 108 -9.40 10.14 1.33
C PRO A 108 -8.66 10.23 2.68
N LEU A 109 -8.81 9.26 3.57
CA LEU A 109 -8.08 9.24 4.85
C LEU A 109 -6.58 9.11 4.63
N LEU A 110 -6.16 8.16 3.81
CA LEU A 110 -4.75 7.94 3.51
C LEU A 110 -4.16 9.02 2.60
N ALA A 111 -4.96 9.58 1.69
CA ALA A 111 -4.55 10.75 0.90
C ALA A 111 -4.22 11.94 1.80
N SER A 112 -5.06 12.21 2.80
CA SER A 112 -4.82 13.28 3.76
C SER A 112 -3.58 13.04 4.64
N ALA A 113 -3.35 11.79 5.06
CA ALA A 113 -2.11 11.43 5.76
C ALA A 113 -0.88 11.60 4.87
N ALA A 114 -0.93 11.17 3.62
CA ALA A 114 0.16 11.34 2.66
C ALA A 114 0.52 12.82 2.44
N GLU A 115 -0.49 13.69 2.25
CA GLU A 115 -0.30 15.13 2.06
C GLU A 115 0.43 15.77 3.25
N ARG A 116 0.05 15.43 4.49
CA ARG A 116 0.72 15.94 5.70
C ARG A 116 2.18 15.53 5.82
N HIS A 117 2.59 14.46 5.14
CA HIS A 117 3.95 13.94 5.15
C HIS A 117 4.71 14.20 3.83
N ASP A 118 4.25 15.14 3.02
CA ASP A 118 4.86 15.45 1.71
C ASP A 118 5.04 14.18 0.84
N ALA A 119 4.07 13.28 0.92
CA ALA A 119 4.04 12.04 0.16
C ALA A 119 3.02 12.14 -0.97
N ARG A 120 3.36 11.57 -2.13
CA ARG A 120 2.42 11.41 -3.21
C ARG A 120 1.41 10.32 -2.86
N PHE A 121 0.14 10.55 -3.11
CA PHE A 121 -0.90 9.53 -2.97
C PHE A 121 -1.32 8.97 -4.32
N VAL A 122 -1.43 7.64 -4.41
CA VAL A 122 -1.98 6.93 -5.57
C VAL A 122 -3.19 6.13 -5.12
N ARG A 123 -4.34 6.40 -5.72
CA ARG A 123 -5.59 5.74 -5.36
C ARG A 123 -5.58 4.27 -5.77
N GLY A 124 -5.84 3.37 -4.82
CA GLY A 124 -5.91 1.93 -5.08
C GLY A 124 -7.11 1.52 -5.94
N ASP A 125 -8.24 2.21 -5.81
CA ASP A 125 -9.46 1.99 -6.60
C ASP A 125 -9.31 2.41 -8.08
N GLU A 126 -8.35 3.27 -8.41
CA GLU A 126 -7.99 3.58 -9.80
C GLU A 126 -7.00 2.55 -10.39
N LEU A 127 -6.22 1.90 -9.53
CA LEU A 127 -5.25 0.90 -9.94
C LEU A 127 -5.88 -0.48 -10.18
N PHE A 128 -6.94 -0.80 -9.44
CA PHE A 128 -7.54 -2.13 -9.47
C PHE A 128 -9.07 -2.04 -9.53
N PRO A 129 -9.69 -2.63 -10.56
CA PRO A 129 -11.15 -2.59 -10.73
C PRO A 129 -11.86 -3.52 -9.78
N ALA A 130 -13.14 -3.25 -9.50
CA ALA A 130 -14.02 -4.10 -8.70
C ALA A 130 -14.49 -5.34 -9.52
N VAL A 131 -13.56 -6.26 -9.79
CA VAL A 131 -13.78 -7.45 -10.63
C VAL A 131 -13.33 -8.69 -9.87
N PRO A 132 -14.26 -9.51 -9.34
CA PRO A 132 -13.94 -10.72 -8.56
C PRO A 132 -13.05 -11.72 -9.30
N GLU A 133 -13.17 -11.82 -10.63
CA GLU A 133 -12.38 -12.73 -11.48
C GLU A 133 -10.88 -12.39 -11.51
N LEU A 134 -10.51 -11.20 -11.08
CA LEU A 134 -9.11 -10.78 -10.90
C LEU A 134 -8.56 -11.13 -9.52
N MET A 135 -9.40 -11.70 -8.64
CA MET A 135 -9.02 -12.13 -7.31
C MET A 135 -8.85 -13.66 -7.25
N GLN A 136 -7.86 -14.13 -6.49
CA GLN A 136 -7.61 -15.55 -6.25
C GLN A 136 -8.71 -16.19 -5.39
N ASP A 137 -9.20 -15.43 -4.39
CA ASP A 137 -10.21 -15.84 -3.42
C ASP A 137 -11.57 -15.17 -3.67
N ALA A 138 -11.71 -14.50 -4.81
CA ALA A 138 -12.86 -13.70 -5.24
C ALA A 138 -13.09 -12.39 -4.46
N PHE A 139 -12.30 -12.08 -3.44
CA PHE A 139 -12.58 -10.89 -2.62
C PHE A 139 -11.39 -10.07 -2.10
N LEU A 140 -10.18 -10.64 -1.92
CA LEU A 140 -9.09 -9.94 -1.23
C LEU A 140 -7.74 -10.00 -1.94
N HIS A 141 -7.32 -11.16 -2.42
CA HIS A 141 -5.99 -11.37 -2.96
C HIS A 141 -6.01 -11.40 -4.49
N PRO A 142 -5.39 -10.45 -5.18
CA PRO A 142 -5.28 -10.49 -6.64
C PRO A 142 -4.60 -11.79 -7.13
N ASN A 143 -5.21 -12.46 -8.14
CA ASN A 143 -4.58 -13.54 -8.85
C ASN A 143 -3.47 -13.04 -9.80
N ASP A 144 -2.82 -13.93 -10.55
CA ASP A 144 -1.71 -13.55 -11.43
C ASP A 144 -2.08 -12.47 -12.44
N LEU A 145 -3.29 -12.54 -13.01
CA LEU A 145 -3.79 -11.52 -13.95
C LEU A 145 -4.04 -10.17 -13.22
N GLY A 146 -4.66 -10.23 -12.05
CA GLY A 146 -4.88 -9.08 -11.19
C GLY A 146 -3.56 -8.42 -10.76
N GLN A 147 -2.58 -9.22 -10.36
CA GLN A 147 -1.24 -8.76 -10.02
C GLN A 147 -0.54 -8.08 -11.22
N ALA A 148 -0.67 -8.67 -12.41
CA ALA A 148 -0.10 -8.09 -13.62
C ALA A 148 -0.71 -6.72 -13.94
N LEU A 149 -2.03 -6.62 -13.91
CA LEU A 149 -2.78 -5.38 -14.15
C LEU A 149 -2.41 -4.30 -13.13
N TYR A 150 -2.38 -4.67 -11.85
CA TYR A 150 -2.00 -3.77 -10.77
C TYR A 150 -0.59 -3.22 -10.96
N GLY A 151 0.39 -4.09 -11.21
CA GLY A 151 1.79 -3.68 -11.42
C GLY A 151 1.96 -2.75 -12.62
N GLU A 152 1.27 -3.01 -13.74
CA GLU A 152 1.30 -2.15 -14.93
C GLU A 152 0.69 -0.77 -14.68
N ARG A 153 -0.47 -0.70 -14.02
CA ARG A 153 -1.13 0.57 -13.71
C ARG A 153 -0.34 1.38 -12.69
N LEU A 154 0.20 0.73 -11.66
CA LEU A 154 1.04 1.39 -10.67
C LEU A 154 2.32 1.95 -11.32
N ALA A 155 2.98 1.19 -12.18
CA ALA A 155 4.14 1.66 -12.93
C ALA A 155 3.79 2.88 -13.81
N ALA A 156 2.67 2.85 -14.51
CA ALA A 156 2.21 3.97 -15.31
C ALA A 156 1.88 5.21 -14.44
N ALA A 157 1.31 5.00 -13.25
CA ALA A 157 1.05 6.07 -12.30
C ALA A 157 2.36 6.69 -11.79
N LEU A 158 3.37 5.91 -11.47
CA LEU A 158 4.63 6.41 -10.89
C LEU A 158 5.57 7.07 -11.90
N LYS A 159 5.40 6.83 -13.20
CA LYS A 159 6.16 7.51 -14.28
C LYS A 159 5.68 8.93 -14.60
N ARG A 160 4.55 9.35 -14.09
CA ARG A 160 3.97 10.69 -14.26
C ARG A 160 4.44 11.64 -13.16
#